data_c7190003b570829a639ffcef98b096ef
#
_entry.id   c7190003b570829a639ffcef98b096ef
#
_cell.length_a   1.000
_cell.length_b   1.000
_cell.length_c   1.000
_cell.angle_alpha   90.00
_cell.angle_beta   90.00
_cell.angle_gamma   90.00
#
_symmetry.space_group_name_H-M   'P 1'
#
loop_
_entity.id
_entity.type
_entity.pdbx_description
1 polymer ?
#
loop_
_entity_poly.entity_id
_entity_poly.type
_entity_poly.pdbx_seq_one_letter_code
_entity_poly.pdbx_strand_id
1 'polypeptide(L)'
;MLSCTSLSLENNKGFIFKNVSFSLLPGSLLVVNGANGRGKTCLLKLLVGLIDHKPGKILWNQIDISQDLQLFQQNVCYVGHDNALKSELTVLENLDFWSQLRGDVELLLPAIAHFRLQDVLDVRVESLSTGWQRRVELARLLLSRTNLWLLDEPEINLDKEANNLLMDLIKVRIRERGIVIIASHSLDNLSYANYLNIEDFMYG
;
A
#
# COMPACT_ATOMS: atom_id res chain seq x y z
N MET A 1 0.28 12.79 10.05
CA MET A 1 -1.05 12.39 10.57
C MET A 1 -2.01 12.26 9.41
N LEU A 2 -2.74 11.15 9.30
CA LEU A 2 -3.84 10.97 8.36
C LEU A 2 -5.15 10.96 9.12
N SER A 3 -6.15 11.75 8.68
CA SER A 3 -7.48 11.78 9.28
C SER A 3 -8.54 11.66 8.20
N CYS A 4 -9.47 10.74 8.41
CA CYS A 4 -10.56 10.44 7.50
C CYS A 4 -11.89 10.63 8.24
N THR A 5 -12.83 11.34 7.63
CA THR A 5 -14.11 11.66 8.26
C THR A 5 -15.26 11.35 7.29
N SER A 6 -16.18 10.50 7.71
CA SER A 6 -17.43 10.16 7.03
C SER A 6 -17.24 9.76 5.56
N LEU A 7 -16.17 9.01 5.26
CA LEU A 7 -15.92 8.52 3.91
C LEU A 7 -17.00 7.52 3.52
N SER A 8 -17.56 7.70 2.34
CA SER A 8 -18.56 6.79 1.79
C SER A 8 -18.27 6.56 0.31
N LEU A 9 -18.58 5.38 -0.16
CA LEU A 9 -18.44 5.01 -1.56
C LEU A 9 -19.67 4.24 -2.00
N GLU A 10 -20.23 4.63 -3.13
CA GLU A 10 -21.35 3.95 -3.76
C GLU A 10 -21.04 3.52 -5.18
N ASN A 11 -21.75 2.53 -5.66
CA ASN A 11 -21.77 2.10 -7.04
C ASN A 11 -23.21 2.00 -7.54
N ASN A 12 -23.41 1.55 -8.76
CA ASN A 12 -24.75 1.40 -9.37
C ASN A 12 -25.72 0.46 -8.60
N LYS A 13 -25.21 -0.30 -7.63
CA LYS A 13 -25.99 -1.23 -6.78
C LYS A 13 -26.24 -0.70 -5.37
N GLY A 14 -25.72 0.47 -5.03
CA GLY A 14 -25.81 1.09 -3.71
C GLY A 14 -24.46 1.35 -3.05
N PHE A 15 -24.48 1.58 -1.75
CA PHE A 15 -23.26 1.85 -0.99
C PHE A 15 -22.38 0.60 -0.88
N ILE A 16 -21.09 0.75 -1.18
CA ILE A 16 -20.05 -0.25 -0.88
C ILE A 16 -19.73 -0.17 0.62
N PHE A 17 -19.53 1.05 1.13
CA PHE A 17 -19.43 1.36 2.56
C PHE A 17 -19.87 2.80 2.81
N LYS A 18 -20.20 3.13 4.07
CA LYS A 18 -20.70 4.46 4.45
C LYS A 18 -20.17 4.90 5.81
N ASN A 19 -19.83 6.21 5.90
CA ASN A 19 -19.41 6.87 7.13
C ASN A 19 -18.12 6.30 7.78
N VAL A 20 -17.19 5.76 6.99
CA VAL A 20 -15.90 5.32 7.50
C VAL A 20 -15.13 6.52 8.03
N SER A 21 -14.74 6.45 9.30
CA SER A 21 -13.97 7.51 9.97
C SER A 21 -12.87 6.92 10.84
N PHE A 22 -11.65 7.43 10.72
CA PHE A 22 -10.52 7.05 11.54
C PHE A 22 -9.43 8.12 11.51
N SER A 23 -8.50 8.05 12.46
CA SER A 23 -7.30 8.90 12.46
C SER A 23 -6.06 8.10 12.85
N LEU A 24 -4.96 8.34 12.15
CA LEU A 24 -3.68 7.67 12.33
C LEU A 24 -2.58 8.68 12.61
N LEU A 25 -1.88 8.48 13.70
CA LEU A 25 -0.68 9.25 14.03
C LEU A 25 0.54 8.69 13.29
N PRO A 26 1.61 9.48 13.11
CA PRO A 26 2.89 8.96 12.64
C PRO A 26 3.37 7.79 13.49
N GLY A 27 3.76 6.69 12.85
CA GLY A 27 4.14 5.44 13.50
C GLY A 27 2.98 4.47 13.71
N SER A 28 1.85 4.66 13.02
CA SER A 28 0.69 3.76 13.11
C SER A 28 0.67 2.71 12.00
N LEU A 29 0.22 1.51 12.35
CA LEU A 29 -0.26 0.48 11.43
C LEU A 29 -1.78 0.36 11.58
N LEU A 30 -2.50 0.41 10.45
CA LEU A 30 -3.92 0.06 10.37
C LEU A 30 -4.08 -1.16 9.47
N VAL A 31 -4.74 -2.19 9.97
CA VAL A 31 -5.18 -3.33 9.15
C VAL A 31 -6.68 -3.18 8.88
N VAL A 32 -7.02 -3.10 7.61
CA VAL A 32 -8.41 -3.06 7.14
C VAL A 32 -8.83 -4.49 6.83
N ASN A 33 -9.66 -5.06 7.70
CA ASN A 33 -10.16 -6.43 7.60
C ASN A 33 -11.53 -6.46 6.91
N GLY A 34 -11.92 -7.65 6.47
CA GLY A 34 -13.20 -7.98 5.86
C GLY A 34 -13.05 -9.02 4.77
N ALA A 35 -14.13 -9.70 4.42
CA ALA A 35 -14.14 -10.72 3.37
C ALA A 35 -13.78 -10.14 1.98
N ASN A 36 -13.46 -11.00 1.02
CA ASN A 36 -13.18 -10.58 -0.34
C ASN A 36 -14.40 -9.91 -0.98
N GLY A 37 -14.17 -8.86 -1.77
CA GLY A 37 -15.24 -8.09 -2.41
C GLY A 37 -15.97 -7.09 -1.50
N ARG A 38 -15.56 -6.92 -0.24
CA ARG A 38 -16.21 -6.01 0.73
C ARG A 38 -15.71 -4.56 0.69
N GLY A 39 -14.92 -4.18 -0.31
CA GLY A 39 -14.52 -2.78 -0.51
C GLY A 39 -13.19 -2.37 0.11
N LYS A 40 -12.37 -3.29 0.65
CA LYS A 40 -11.03 -2.99 1.17
C LYS A 40 -10.16 -2.25 0.14
N THR A 41 -10.01 -2.83 -1.06
CA THR A 41 -9.31 -2.22 -2.20
C THR A 41 -9.88 -0.86 -2.57
N CYS A 42 -11.22 -0.72 -2.55
CA CYS A 42 -11.89 0.54 -2.84
C CYS A 42 -11.53 1.61 -1.80
N LEU A 43 -11.47 1.25 -0.51
CA LEU A 43 -11.04 2.17 0.53
C LEU A 43 -9.60 2.63 0.29
N LEU A 44 -8.65 1.73 -0.02
CA LEU A 44 -7.28 2.12 -0.34
C LEU A 44 -7.19 3.02 -1.58
N LYS A 45 -7.92 2.69 -2.66
CA LYS A 45 -7.97 3.53 -3.87
C LYS A 45 -8.56 4.91 -3.60
N LEU A 46 -9.54 5.00 -2.71
CA LEU A 46 -10.11 6.26 -2.27
C LEU A 46 -9.10 7.07 -1.44
N LEU A 47 -8.36 6.42 -0.53
CA LEU A 47 -7.34 7.05 0.31
C LEU A 47 -6.17 7.63 -0.51
N VAL A 48 -5.79 7.00 -1.63
CA VAL A 48 -4.73 7.53 -2.52
C VAL A 48 -5.26 8.54 -3.53
N GLY A 49 -6.58 8.77 -3.58
CA GLY A 49 -7.22 9.69 -4.52
C GLY A 49 -7.34 9.15 -5.95
N LEU A 50 -7.39 7.83 -6.14
CA LEU A 50 -7.70 7.17 -7.42
C LEU A 50 -9.21 7.04 -7.67
N ILE A 51 -10.01 7.22 -6.63
CA ILE A 51 -11.46 7.23 -6.66
C ILE A 51 -11.93 8.47 -5.90
N ASP A 52 -12.89 9.19 -6.45
CA ASP A 52 -13.48 10.34 -5.78
C ASP A 52 -14.21 9.93 -4.49
N HIS A 53 -14.01 10.73 -3.44
CA HIS A 53 -14.66 10.54 -2.15
C HIS A 53 -15.70 11.65 -1.91
N LYS A 54 -16.94 11.38 -2.16
CA LYS A 54 -18.04 12.28 -1.78
C LYS A 54 -19.22 11.43 -1.29
N PRO A 55 -19.70 11.67 -0.06
CA PRO A 55 -19.26 12.65 0.93
C PRO A 55 -18.05 12.18 1.77
N GLY A 56 -17.42 13.10 2.47
CA GLY A 56 -16.35 12.86 3.43
C GLY A 56 -15.13 13.76 3.20
N LYS A 57 -14.13 13.63 4.07
CA LYS A 57 -12.86 14.36 3.98
C LYS A 57 -11.68 13.47 4.33
N ILE A 58 -10.57 13.67 3.63
CA ILE A 58 -9.28 13.08 3.93
C ILE A 58 -8.29 14.22 4.18
N LEU A 59 -7.72 14.26 5.37
CA LEU A 59 -6.74 15.27 5.75
C LEU A 59 -5.37 14.60 5.91
N TRP A 60 -4.37 15.10 5.19
CA TRP A 60 -2.97 14.78 5.40
C TRP A 60 -2.28 15.95 6.09
N ASN A 61 -1.77 15.73 7.31
CA ASN A 61 -1.19 16.79 8.15
C ASN A 61 -2.10 18.03 8.29
N GLN A 62 -3.41 17.80 8.50
CA GLN A 62 -4.47 18.81 8.64
C GLN A 62 -4.83 19.55 7.32
N ILE A 63 -4.23 19.22 6.20
CA ILE A 63 -4.54 19.78 4.88
C ILE A 63 -5.44 18.78 4.14
N ASP A 64 -6.55 19.26 3.58
CA ASP A 64 -7.44 18.44 2.76
C ASP A 64 -6.71 18.04 1.47
N ILE A 65 -6.63 16.73 1.18
CA ILE A 65 -5.91 16.20 0.02
C ILE A 65 -6.48 16.71 -1.31
N SER A 66 -7.74 17.13 -1.34
CA SER A 66 -8.38 17.70 -2.53
C SER A 66 -7.82 19.06 -2.93
N GLN A 67 -7.12 19.76 -2.04
CA GLN A 67 -6.49 21.06 -2.35
C GLN A 67 -5.26 20.90 -3.24
N ASP A 68 -4.48 19.85 -3.04
CA ASP A 68 -3.33 19.51 -3.87
C ASP A 68 -3.09 17.98 -3.81
N LEU A 69 -3.85 17.26 -4.63
CA LEU A 69 -3.78 15.81 -4.71
C LEU A 69 -2.39 15.33 -5.18
N GLN A 70 -1.76 16.05 -6.10
CA GLN A 70 -0.45 15.69 -6.63
C GLN A 70 0.64 15.75 -5.55
N LEU A 71 0.64 16.81 -4.75
CA LEU A 71 1.57 16.96 -3.62
C LEU A 71 1.33 15.88 -2.56
N PHE A 72 0.08 15.55 -2.28
CA PHE A 72 -0.25 14.44 -1.37
C PHE A 72 0.27 13.12 -1.90
N GLN A 73 0.06 12.80 -3.18
CA GLN A 73 0.47 11.53 -3.79
C GLN A 73 2.01 11.33 -3.81
N GLN A 74 2.79 12.41 -3.77
CA GLN A 74 4.24 12.32 -3.58
C GLN A 74 4.63 11.71 -2.22
N ASN A 75 3.76 11.80 -1.22
CA ASN A 75 3.95 11.21 0.11
C ASN A 75 3.43 9.78 0.23
N VAL A 76 2.85 9.22 -0.84
CA VAL A 76 2.18 7.91 -0.81
C VAL A 76 2.93 6.90 -1.68
N CYS A 77 3.13 5.69 -1.14
CA CYS A 77 3.45 4.51 -1.92
C CYS A 77 2.25 3.57 -1.88
N TYR A 78 1.60 3.37 -3.02
CA TYR A 78 0.49 2.42 -3.17
C TYR A 78 0.98 1.16 -3.88
N VAL A 79 0.77 0.02 -3.24
CA VAL A 79 0.97 -1.31 -3.81
C VAL A 79 -0.39 -1.98 -3.91
N GLY A 80 -0.89 -2.07 -5.13
CA GLY A 80 -2.22 -2.60 -5.43
C GLY A 80 -2.25 -4.12 -5.52
N HIS A 81 -3.43 -4.65 -5.88
CA HIS A 81 -3.62 -6.07 -6.19
C HIS A 81 -2.90 -6.45 -7.49
N ASP A 82 -3.06 -5.62 -8.54
CA ASP A 82 -2.32 -5.79 -9.80
C ASP A 82 -0.93 -5.18 -9.65
N ASN A 83 0.09 -5.91 -10.08
CA ASN A 83 1.44 -5.39 -10.02
C ASN A 83 1.65 -4.25 -11.05
N ALA A 84 2.46 -3.26 -10.68
CA ALA A 84 2.80 -2.14 -11.53
C ALA A 84 4.15 -2.36 -12.26
N LEU A 85 4.53 -3.61 -12.48
CA LEU A 85 5.75 -3.99 -13.17
C LEU A 85 5.50 -4.02 -14.69
N LYS A 86 6.53 -3.65 -15.43
CA LYS A 86 6.56 -3.79 -16.89
C LYS A 86 7.08 -5.18 -17.23
N SER A 87 6.23 -6.01 -17.80
CA SER A 87 6.49 -7.44 -18.07
C SER A 87 7.71 -7.67 -18.95
N GLU A 88 7.90 -6.81 -19.95
CA GLU A 88 8.97 -6.92 -20.97
C GLU A 88 10.35 -6.51 -20.43
N LEU A 89 10.40 -5.76 -19.35
CA LEU A 89 11.63 -5.31 -18.73
C LEU A 89 12.17 -6.36 -17.75
N THR A 90 13.48 -6.33 -17.54
CA THR A 90 14.14 -7.10 -16.47
C THR A 90 13.75 -6.57 -15.10
N VAL A 91 14.06 -7.35 -14.07
CA VAL A 91 13.89 -6.91 -12.66
C VAL A 91 14.69 -5.63 -12.41
N LEU A 92 15.95 -5.59 -12.82
CA LEU A 92 16.81 -4.43 -12.63
C LEU A 92 16.24 -3.19 -13.32
N GLU A 93 15.83 -3.31 -14.59
CA GLU A 93 15.24 -2.20 -15.34
C GLU A 93 13.94 -1.68 -14.71
N ASN A 94 13.10 -2.57 -14.17
CA ASN A 94 11.89 -2.17 -13.43
C ASN A 94 12.24 -1.40 -12.15
N LEU A 95 13.17 -1.90 -11.36
CA LEU A 95 13.57 -1.25 -10.11
C LEU A 95 14.28 0.07 -10.36
N ASP A 96 15.16 0.13 -11.36
CA ASP A 96 15.84 1.36 -11.76
C ASP A 96 14.84 2.42 -12.23
N PHE A 97 13.86 2.05 -13.06
CA PHE A 97 12.77 2.95 -13.48
C PHE A 97 12.07 3.59 -12.27
N TRP A 98 11.72 2.79 -11.25
CA TRP A 98 11.05 3.32 -10.07
C TRP A 98 11.96 4.18 -9.20
N SER A 99 13.25 3.82 -9.08
CA SER A 99 14.23 4.60 -8.31
C SER A 99 14.46 5.98 -8.94
N GLN A 100 14.57 6.05 -10.27
CA GLN A 100 14.72 7.31 -11.00
C GLN A 100 13.46 8.17 -10.94
N LEU A 101 12.27 7.55 -11.08
CA LEU A 101 11.00 8.26 -11.00
C LEU A 101 10.79 8.95 -9.65
N ARG A 102 11.32 8.36 -8.57
CA ARG A 102 11.24 8.92 -7.21
C ARG A 102 12.43 9.79 -6.83
N GLY A 103 13.51 9.76 -7.61
CA GLY A 103 14.74 10.50 -7.35
C GLY A 103 15.63 9.92 -6.25
N ASP A 104 15.38 8.66 -5.85
CA ASP A 104 16.05 7.97 -4.74
C ASP A 104 16.94 6.83 -5.25
N VAL A 105 17.81 7.11 -6.24
CA VAL A 105 18.65 6.09 -6.91
C VAL A 105 19.60 5.35 -5.96
N GLU A 106 19.99 5.97 -4.86
CA GLU A 106 20.83 5.35 -3.83
C GLU A 106 20.10 4.23 -3.06
N LEU A 107 18.77 4.17 -3.13
CA LEU A 107 17.97 3.14 -2.48
C LEU A 107 17.85 1.85 -3.31
N LEU A 108 18.33 1.85 -4.56
CA LEU A 108 18.21 0.70 -5.47
C LEU A 108 18.91 -0.55 -4.90
N LEU A 109 20.19 -0.43 -4.55
CA LEU A 109 20.93 -1.56 -3.98
C LEU A 109 20.39 -2.06 -2.64
N PRO A 110 20.02 -1.18 -1.68
CA PRO A 110 19.31 -1.60 -0.47
C PRO A 110 18.01 -2.36 -0.74
N ALA A 111 17.21 -1.93 -1.71
CA ALA A 111 15.95 -2.60 -2.06
C ALA A 111 16.17 -4.00 -2.64
N ILE A 112 17.14 -4.14 -3.56
CA ILE A 112 17.57 -5.41 -4.14
C ILE A 112 18.04 -6.36 -3.03
N ALA A 113 18.88 -5.88 -2.12
CA ALA A 113 19.44 -6.69 -1.04
C ALA A 113 18.35 -7.14 -0.05
N HIS A 114 17.44 -6.25 0.33
CA HIS A 114 16.38 -6.55 1.31
C HIS A 114 15.47 -7.68 0.83
N PHE A 115 15.00 -7.61 -0.43
CA PHE A 115 14.12 -8.63 -1.00
C PHE A 115 14.86 -9.78 -1.69
N ARG A 116 16.20 -9.84 -1.58
CA ARG A 116 17.07 -10.92 -2.12
C ARG A 116 16.84 -11.15 -3.62
N LEU A 117 16.91 -10.08 -4.39
CA LEU A 117 16.61 -10.09 -5.82
C LEU A 117 17.87 -10.29 -6.70
N GLN A 118 19.06 -10.48 -6.10
CA GLN A 118 20.35 -10.50 -6.83
C GLN A 118 20.39 -11.52 -7.97
N ASP A 119 19.83 -12.71 -7.73
CA ASP A 119 19.91 -13.83 -8.68
C ASP A 119 18.93 -13.72 -9.85
N VAL A 120 18.03 -12.75 -9.80
CA VAL A 120 16.96 -12.56 -10.82
C VAL A 120 17.02 -11.21 -11.52
N LEU A 121 18.04 -10.40 -11.27
CA LEU A 121 18.13 -9.02 -11.80
C LEU A 121 18.02 -8.94 -13.33
N ASP A 122 18.65 -9.87 -14.05
CA ASP A 122 18.67 -9.90 -15.50
C ASP A 122 17.48 -10.71 -16.11
N VAL A 123 16.61 -11.24 -15.26
CA VAL A 123 15.43 -12.00 -15.70
C VAL A 123 14.30 -11.03 -16.03
N ARG A 124 13.62 -11.24 -17.17
CA ARG A 124 12.41 -10.49 -17.50
C ARG A 124 11.28 -10.84 -16.55
N VAL A 125 10.48 -9.83 -16.17
CA VAL A 125 9.39 -9.99 -15.21
C VAL A 125 8.35 -11.02 -15.67
N GLU A 126 8.05 -11.09 -16.97
CA GLU A 126 7.13 -12.08 -17.54
C GLU A 126 7.56 -13.54 -17.31
N SER A 127 8.86 -13.78 -17.14
CA SER A 127 9.44 -15.11 -16.92
C SER A 127 9.49 -15.50 -15.44
N LEU A 128 9.15 -14.59 -14.53
CA LEU A 128 9.15 -14.84 -13.10
C LEU A 128 7.83 -15.49 -12.63
N SER A 129 7.92 -16.31 -11.58
CA SER A 129 6.72 -16.74 -10.87
C SER A 129 6.01 -15.55 -10.21
N THR A 130 4.71 -15.69 -9.94
CA THR A 130 3.90 -14.66 -9.26
C THR A 130 4.50 -14.23 -7.93
N GLY A 131 5.12 -15.15 -7.19
CA GLY A 131 5.81 -14.83 -5.92
C GLY A 131 7.03 -13.95 -6.12
N TRP A 132 7.85 -14.23 -7.14
CA TRP A 132 8.99 -13.38 -7.49
C TRP A 132 8.54 -12.01 -8.01
N GLN A 133 7.52 -11.95 -8.84
CA GLN A 133 6.93 -10.67 -9.28
C GLN A 133 6.47 -9.85 -8.07
N ARG A 134 5.80 -10.49 -7.10
CA ARG A 134 5.35 -9.81 -5.88
C ARG A 134 6.51 -9.29 -5.03
N ARG A 135 7.62 -10.06 -4.89
CA ARG A 135 8.84 -9.57 -4.22
C ARG A 135 9.41 -8.33 -4.91
N VAL A 136 9.51 -8.36 -6.25
CA VAL A 136 10.02 -7.21 -7.04
C VAL A 136 9.12 -5.99 -6.83
N GLU A 137 7.81 -6.17 -6.85
CA GLU A 137 6.88 -5.07 -6.62
C GLU A 137 7.02 -4.46 -5.22
N LEU A 138 7.14 -5.30 -4.19
CA LEU A 138 7.31 -4.84 -2.81
C LEU A 138 8.64 -4.10 -2.59
N ALA A 139 9.67 -4.37 -3.39
CA ALA A 139 10.92 -3.64 -3.34
C ALA A 139 10.73 -2.13 -3.61
N ARG A 140 9.67 -1.73 -4.32
CA ARG A 140 9.28 -0.33 -4.55
C ARG A 140 9.01 0.44 -3.25
N LEU A 141 8.63 -0.25 -2.18
CA LEU A 141 8.45 0.37 -0.85
C LEU A 141 9.75 1.00 -0.34
N LEU A 142 10.89 0.40 -0.67
CA LEU A 142 12.21 0.93 -0.31
C LEU A 142 12.72 1.98 -1.30
N LEU A 143 12.23 1.98 -2.54
CA LEU A 143 12.65 2.93 -3.59
C LEU A 143 12.00 4.31 -3.44
N SER A 144 11.32 4.58 -2.34
CA SER A 144 10.69 5.87 -2.09
C SER A 144 10.69 6.21 -0.60
N ARG A 145 10.98 7.49 -0.30
CA ARG A 145 10.94 8.01 1.08
C ARG A 145 9.53 8.47 1.49
N THR A 146 8.51 7.78 1.00
CA THR A 146 7.12 8.14 1.28
C THR A 146 6.73 7.86 2.72
N ASN A 147 5.89 8.73 3.30
CA ASN A 147 5.47 8.63 4.69
C ASN A 147 4.19 7.82 4.90
N LEU A 148 3.46 7.52 3.83
CA LEU A 148 2.22 6.73 3.85
C LEU A 148 2.35 5.56 2.87
N TRP A 149 2.22 4.35 3.39
CA TRP A 149 2.12 3.14 2.59
C TRP A 149 0.71 2.60 2.62
N LEU A 150 0.16 2.34 1.44
CA LEU A 150 -1.15 1.72 1.24
C LEU A 150 -0.93 0.41 0.50
N LEU A 151 -1.18 -0.71 1.18
CA LEU A 151 -0.83 -2.04 0.71
C LEU A 151 -2.10 -2.90 0.58
N ASP A 152 -2.38 -3.37 -0.63
CA ASP A 152 -3.55 -4.19 -0.93
C ASP A 152 -3.15 -5.66 -1.02
N GLU A 153 -3.51 -6.43 0.01
CA GLU A 153 -3.20 -7.85 0.17
C GLU A 153 -1.71 -8.16 -0.14
N PRO A 154 -0.75 -7.45 0.49
CA PRO A 154 0.65 -7.52 0.10
C PRO A 154 1.29 -8.90 0.34
N GLU A 155 0.72 -9.70 1.23
CA GLU A 155 1.16 -11.06 1.60
C GLU A 155 0.80 -12.14 0.58
N ILE A 156 -0.15 -11.87 -0.34
CA ILE A 156 -0.58 -12.86 -1.34
C ILE A 156 0.59 -13.22 -2.26
N ASN A 157 0.70 -14.52 -2.55
CA ASN A 157 1.75 -15.13 -3.37
C ASN A 157 3.17 -15.06 -2.77
N LEU A 158 3.34 -14.55 -1.55
CA LEU A 158 4.63 -14.59 -0.86
C LEU A 158 4.85 -15.93 -0.17
N ASP A 159 6.08 -16.44 -0.27
CA ASP A 159 6.52 -17.49 0.63
C ASP A 159 6.78 -16.94 2.04
N LYS A 160 7.02 -17.84 2.98
CA LYS A 160 7.25 -17.48 4.39
C LYS A 160 8.42 -16.49 4.57
N GLU A 161 9.48 -16.66 3.79
CA GLU A 161 10.66 -15.80 3.85
C GLU A 161 10.35 -14.38 3.42
N ALA A 162 9.75 -14.22 2.23
CA ALA A 162 9.37 -12.92 1.69
C ALA A 162 8.34 -12.21 2.57
N ASN A 163 7.40 -12.97 3.15
CA ASN A 163 6.45 -12.41 4.09
C ASN A 163 7.14 -11.88 5.36
N ASN A 164 8.14 -12.60 5.90
CA ASN A 164 8.92 -12.10 7.02
C ASN A 164 9.68 -10.81 6.67
N LEU A 165 10.31 -10.75 5.49
CA LEU A 165 11.01 -9.54 5.02
C LEU A 165 10.05 -8.35 4.91
N LEU A 166 8.83 -8.57 4.38
CA LEU A 166 7.79 -7.54 4.33
C LEU A 166 7.39 -7.06 5.73
N MET A 167 7.11 -7.98 6.64
CA MET A 167 6.68 -7.63 8.00
C MET A 167 7.78 -6.89 8.78
N ASP A 168 9.04 -7.26 8.60
CA ASP A 168 10.15 -6.55 9.22
C ASP A 168 10.33 -5.15 8.63
N LEU A 169 10.16 -4.99 7.32
CA LEU A 169 10.17 -3.70 6.66
C LEU A 169 9.05 -2.77 7.17
N ILE A 170 7.84 -3.31 7.35
CA ILE A 170 6.70 -2.58 7.93
C ILE A 170 7.03 -2.10 9.35
N LYS A 171 7.62 -2.97 10.19
CA LYS A 171 8.04 -2.58 11.56
C LYS A 171 9.07 -1.44 11.55
N VAL A 172 10.05 -1.52 10.64
CA VAL A 172 11.04 -0.44 10.47
C VAL A 172 10.32 0.86 10.09
N ARG A 173 9.43 0.82 9.09
CA ARG A 173 8.69 2.00 8.64
C ARG A 173 7.88 2.67 9.75
N ILE A 174 7.22 1.87 10.59
CA ILE A 174 6.46 2.36 11.74
C ILE A 174 7.40 3.02 12.77
N ARG A 175 8.56 2.42 13.06
CA ARG A 175 9.58 3.00 13.97
C ARG A 175 10.11 4.34 13.46
N GLU A 176 10.24 4.50 12.14
CA GLU A 176 10.61 5.74 11.45
C GLU A 176 9.44 6.74 11.35
N ARG A 177 8.35 6.50 12.09
CA ARG A 177 7.15 7.35 12.13
C ARG A 177 6.38 7.41 10.81
N GLY A 178 6.57 6.47 9.90
CA GLY A 178 5.68 6.27 8.74
C GLY A 178 4.29 5.77 9.18
N ILE A 179 3.31 5.93 8.31
CA ILE A 179 1.96 5.36 8.47
C ILE A 179 1.81 4.24 7.45
N VAL A 180 1.33 3.08 7.89
CA VAL A 180 1.07 1.94 7.00
C VAL A 180 -0.40 1.54 7.15
N ILE A 181 -1.09 1.38 6.03
CA ILE A 181 -2.45 0.83 5.95
C ILE A 181 -2.39 -0.42 5.07
N ILE A 182 -2.84 -1.53 5.60
CA ILE A 182 -2.88 -2.83 4.90
C ILE A 182 -4.32 -3.28 4.78
N ALA A 183 -4.80 -3.50 3.57
CA ALA A 183 -6.02 -4.27 3.35
C ALA A 183 -5.63 -5.75 3.33
N SER A 184 -6.17 -6.55 4.23
CA SER A 184 -5.89 -7.98 4.32
C SER A 184 -7.07 -8.73 4.92
N HIS A 185 -7.20 -10.00 4.59
CA HIS A 185 -8.16 -10.91 5.22
C HIS A 185 -7.46 -11.97 6.10
N SER A 186 -6.13 -11.94 6.14
CA SER A 186 -5.30 -12.95 6.83
C SER A 186 -4.39 -12.38 7.94
N LEU A 187 -4.23 -11.06 8.01
CA LEU A 187 -3.40 -10.41 9.02
C LEU A 187 -4.21 -10.08 10.27
N ASP A 188 -4.31 -11.06 11.16
CA ASP A 188 -5.00 -10.90 12.45
C ASP A 188 -4.00 -10.89 13.61
N ASN A 189 -4.38 -10.26 14.73
CA ASN A 189 -3.71 -10.33 16.01
C ASN A 189 -2.27 -9.77 16.07
N LEU A 190 -1.93 -8.78 15.23
CA LEU A 190 -0.69 -8.03 15.39
C LEU A 190 -0.86 -7.05 16.57
N SER A 191 -0.13 -7.27 17.66
CA SER A 191 -0.26 -6.49 18.91
C SER A 191 0.04 -5.00 18.78
N TYR A 192 0.68 -4.58 17.69
CA TYR A 192 1.06 -3.20 17.39
C TYR A 192 0.23 -2.57 16.28
N ALA A 193 -0.85 -3.23 15.81
CA ALA A 193 -1.74 -2.74 14.77
C ALA A 193 -3.08 -2.27 15.35
N ASN A 194 -3.64 -1.23 14.72
CA ASN A 194 -5.06 -0.91 14.83
C ASN A 194 -5.83 -1.73 13.80
N TYR A 195 -7.10 -2.01 14.07
CA TYR A 195 -7.95 -2.78 13.18
C TYR A 195 -9.21 -1.99 12.82
N LEU A 196 -9.61 -2.08 11.55
CA LEU A 196 -10.87 -1.56 11.04
C LEU A 196 -11.53 -2.66 10.23
N ASN A 197 -12.67 -3.16 10.70
CA ASN A 197 -13.48 -4.07 9.91
C ASN A 197 -14.36 -3.27 8.96
N ILE A 198 -14.12 -3.38 7.65
CA ILE A 198 -14.88 -2.63 6.64
C ILE A 198 -16.36 -3.05 6.62
N GLU A 199 -16.68 -4.26 7.07
CA GLU A 199 -18.06 -4.78 7.09
C GLU A 199 -18.94 -4.05 8.11
N ASP A 200 -18.37 -3.44 9.14
CA ASP A 200 -19.09 -2.62 10.13
C ASP A 200 -19.70 -1.35 9.49
N PHE A 201 -19.25 -0.99 8.30
CA PHE A 201 -19.67 0.19 7.55
C PHE A 201 -20.48 -0.14 6.29
N MET A 202 -20.83 -1.41 6.11
CA MET A 202 -21.69 -1.84 5.00
C MET A 202 -23.17 -1.69 5.39
N TYR A 203 -23.98 -1.28 4.43
CA TYR A 203 -25.43 -1.34 4.55
C TYR A 203 -25.93 -2.62 3.88
N GLY A 204 -26.67 -3.42 4.66
CA GLY A 204 -27.46 -4.54 4.15
C GLY A 204 -28.61 -4.10 3.25
#